data_c119c6f6276c196d61b1533743d06ca6
#
_entry.id   c119c6f6276c196d61b1533743d06ca6
#
_cell.length_a   1.000
_cell.length_b   1.000
_cell.length_c   1.000
_cell.angle_alpha   90.00
_cell.angle_beta   90.00
_cell.angle_gamma   90.00
#
_symmetry.space_group_name_H-M   'P 1'
#
loop_
_entity.id
_entity.type
_entity.pdbx_description
1 polymer ?
#
loop_
_entity_poly.entity_id
_entity_poly.type
_entity_poly.pdbx_seq_one_letter_code
_entity_poly.pdbx_strand_id
1 'polypeptide(L)'
;MPAHFQHPWRSDFPILNIEREGAPLIYLDNAATTQKPQVVIDAISHHYATNNANVHRGVYSLSQLSTEAFEQTREKVRCFINARSITEIVFTKGATESINLVASSFGEYMFHQGDEIILTIMEHHANIIPWQQIAEKKGCIIKVVPISENGTLDLDTYKSYFNSKTKFVSMVWVSNAIGVENPIKECIEIAHNNNVPILIDASQSIQHLHINVQDLDCDFLVFSGHKIYGPSGTGVLYGKERLLEVMPPYQTGGDMIKKVTFEKTTFADLPSKFEAGTPNIEGCIGLGASIDYINGIGIKDIVLHEQGLMKTAIEAIQSYDFLQILGYNGSNVSALSFTMKGVHPHDIASILDKKGICIRAGHHCAHPLMQFYKVSSTSRISFALYTTHDEIIQCIDELASIYALFS
;
A
#
# COMPACT_ATOMS: atom_id res chain seq x y z
N MET A 1 -17.82 25.32 6.69
CA MET A 1 -17.93 24.15 5.81
C MET A 1 -19.31 24.18 5.18
N PRO A 2 -19.45 23.88 3.87
CA PRO A 2 -20.77 23.62 3.32
C PRO A 2 -21.43 22.49 4.13
N ALA A 3 -22.68 22.66 4.50
CA ALA A 3 -23.42 21.73 5.35
C ALA A 3 -23.54 20.27 4.78
N HIS A 4 -23.16 20.10 3.52
CA HIS A 4 -23.33 18.87 2.76
C HIS A 4 -22.23 17.80 2.98
N PHE A 5 -21.03 18.16 3.49
CA PHE A 5 -19.91 17.23 3.66
C PHE A 5 -19.60 16.95 5.13
N GLN A 6 -20.62 16.88 5.98
CA GLN A 6 -20.43 16.59 7.40
C GLN A 6 -20.18 15.09 7.61
N HIS A 7 -18.98 14.77 8.11
CA HIS A 7 -18.65 13.44 8.59
C HIS A 7 -17.78 13.58 9.85
N PRO A 8 -17.93 12.72 10.87
CA PRO A 8 -17.28 12.90 12.17
C PRO A 8 -15.75 13.03 12.08
N TRP A 9 -15.10 12.32 11.16
CA TRP A 9 -13.64 12.32 11.04
C TRP A 9 -13.08 13.33 10.03
N ARG A 10 -13.91 13.93 9.17
CA ARG A 10 -13.46 14.86 8.13
C ARG A 10 -12.80 16.11 8.68
N SER A 11 -13.29 16.64 9.80
CA SER A 11 -12.75 17.85 10.45
C SER A 11 -11.31 17.67 10.93
N ASP A 12 -10.85 16.44 11.15
CA ASP A 12 -9.51 16.13 11.61
C ASP A 12 -8.45 16.35 10.52
N PHE A 13 -8.88 16.50 9.26
CA PHE A 13 -8.03 16.65 8.08
C PHE A 13 -8.04 18.10 7.58
N PRO A 14 -7.06 18.94 7.97
CA PRO A 14 -7.10 20.39 7.71
C PRO A 14 -7.14 20.75 6.22
N ILE A 15 -6.51 19.97 5.37
CA ILE A 15 -6.51 20.20 3.91
C ILE A 15 -7.91 20.12 3.28
N LEU A 16 -8.82 19.34 3.87
CA LEU A 16 -10.18 19.18 3.35
C LEU A 16 -11.10 20.39 3.66
N ASN A 17 -10.60 21.34 4.44
CA ASN A 17 -11.26 22.60 4.73
C ASN A 17 -10.85 23.72 3.76
N ILE A 18 -9.97 23.43 2.79
CA ILE A 18 -9.46 24.40 1.81
C ILE A 18 -10.37 24.41 0.59
N GLU A 19 -10.70 25.59 0.11
CA GLU A 19 -11.34 25.80 -1.20
C GLU A 19 -10.27 25.82 -2.31
N ARG A 20 -10.59 25.24 -3.45
CA ARG A 20 -9.80 25.29 -4.67
C ARG A 20 -10.65 25.89 -5.79
N GLU A 21 -10.14 26.95 -6.43
CA GLU A 21 -10.84 27.67 -7.51
C GLU A 21 -12.29 28.10 -7.15
N GLY A 22 -12.54 28.36 -5.86
CA GLY A 22 -13.86 28.75 -5.35
C GLY A 22 -14.81 27.58 -5.09
N ALA A 23 -14.33 26.33 -5.16
CA ALA A 23 -15.08 25.12 -4.83
C ALA A 23 -14.45 24.38 -3.63
N PRO A 24 -15.25 23.70 -2.80
CA PRO A 24 -14.75 22.80 -1.76
C PRO A 24 -13.90 21.68 -2.37
N LEU A 25 -12.82 21.31 -1.70
CA LEU A 25 -11.97 20.19 -2.13
C LEU A 25 -12.70 18.85 -1.94
N ILE A 26 -12.91 18.11 -3.02
CA ILE A 26 -13.35 16.71 -3.05
C ILE A 26 -12.16 15.85 -3.45
N TYR A 27 -11.62 15.07 -2.50
CA TYR A 27 -10.41 14.30 -2.73
C TYR A 27 -10.72 12.80 -2.85
N LEU A 28 -10.71 12.29 -4.08
CA LEU A 28 -11.03 10.90 -4.43
C LEU A 28 -9.84 10.17 -5.08
N ASP A 29 -8.59 10.52 -4.71
CA ASP A 29 -7.36 9.82 -5.15
C ASP A 29 -6.61 9.16 -3.98
N ASN A 30 -7.34 8.56 -3.04
CA ASN A 30 -6.79 7.99 -1.81
C ASN A 30 -5.92 6.75 -2.03
N ALA A 31 -6.17 5.96 -3.06
CA ALA A 31 -5.32 4.83 -3.43
C ALA A 31 -3.91 5.26 -3.91
N ALA A 32 -3.71 6.53 -4.25
CA ALA A 32 -2.38 7.08 -4.51
C ALA A 32 -1.69 7.52 -3.21
N THR A 33 -2.37 8.34 -2.40
CA THR A 33 -1.95 8.76 -1.06
C THR A 33 -3.16 9.27 -0.29
N THR A 34 -3.27 9.00 1.00
CA THR A 34 -4.30 9.58 1.86
C THR A 34 -3.91 10.98 2.34
N GLN A 35 -4.87 11.78 2.76
CA GLN A 35 -4.62 13.01 3.50
C GLN A 35 -4.18 12.71 4.93
N LYS A 36 -3.63 13.71 5.63
CA LYS A 36 -3.05 13.54 6.97
C LYS A 36 -3.92 14.23 8.02
N PRO A 37 -4.30 13.53 9.10
CA PRO A 37 -5.02 14.17 10.19
C PRO A 37 -4.08 15.10 10.96
N GLN A 38 -4.63 16.10 11.62
CA GLN A 38 -3.87 17.10 12.36
C GLN A 38 -2.92 16.47 13.39
N VAL A 39 -3.34 15.41 14.06
CA VAL A 39 -2.51 14.70 15.06
C VAL A 39 -1.21 14.14 14.49
N VAL A 40 -1.19 13.74 13.22
CA VAL A 40 0.04 13.27 12.54
C VAL A 40 0.94 14.45 12.20
N ILE A 41 0.39 15.56 11.74
CA ILE A 41 1.12 16.80 11.45
C ILE A 41 1.76 17.32 12.74
N ASP A 42 1.00 17.36 13.82
CA ASP A 42 1.45 17.82 15.14
C ASP A 42 2.54 16.93 15.72
N ALA A 43 2.44 15.62 15.58
CA ALA A 43 3.46 14.67 16.08
C ALA A 43 4.83 14.92 15.43
N ILE A 44 4.86 15.12 14.11
CA ILE A 44 6.09 15.44 13.36
C ILE A 44 6.64 16.80 13.78
N SER A 45 5.77 17.82 13.81
CA SER A 45 6.15 19.18 14.16
C SER A 45 6.66 19.27 15.60
N HIS A 46 6.02 18.57 16.55
CA HIS A 46 6.42 18.48 17.94
C HIS A 46 7.80 17.84 18.09
N HIS A 47 8.04 16.70 17.39
CA HIS A 47 9.34 16.04 17.42
C HIS A 47 10.46 17.00 17.00
N TYR A 48 10.33 17.68 15.88
CA TYR A 48 11.32 18.64 15.41
C TYR A 48 11.50 19.83 16.37
N ALA A 49 10.42 20.32 16.96
CA ALA A 49 10.47 21.49 17.83
C ALA A 49 11.06 21.20 19.21
N THR A 50 10.95 19.96 19.72
CA THR A 50 11.24 19.66 21.13
C THR A 50 12.23 18.51 21.37
N ASN A 51 12.27 17.49 20.50
CA ASN A 51 12.97 16.23 20.77
C ASN A 51 13.90 15.78 19.63
N ASN A 52 14.22 16.66 18.68
CA ASN A 52 15.02 16.29 17.52
C ASN A 52 16.45 15.90 17.91
N ALA A 53 16.76 14.61 17.81
CA ALA A 53 18.09 14.05 17.99
C ALA A 53 18.21 12.73 17.22
N ASN A 54 19.47 12.32 16.92
CA ASN A 54 19.70 11.00 16.34
C ASN A 54 19.39 9.90 17.37
N VAL A 55 18.95 8.74 16.87
CA VAL A 55 18.50 7.60 17.67
C VAL A 55 19.64 6.61 18.00
N HIS A 56 19.42 5.76 19.00
CA HIS A 56 20.19 4.59 19.44
C HIS A 56 21.54 4.89 20.13
N ARG A 57 22.40 5.76 19.59
CA ARG A 57 23.81 5.88 20.04
C ARG A 57 24.10 7.06 20.92
N GLY A 58 23.19 8.01 21.07
CA GLY A 58 23.40 9.17 21.94
C GLY A 58 23.18 8.83 23.41
N VAL A 59 24.10 9.29 24.28
CA VAL A 59 24.00 9.07 25.73
C VAL A 59 23.32 10.23 26.47
N TYR A 60 22.72 11.17 25.76
CA TYR A 60 22.03 12.34 26.29
C TYR A 60 20.50 12.21 26.15
N SER A 61 19.76 12.93 26.99
CA SER A 61 18.30 12.77 27.15
C SER A 61 17.51 12.94 25.84
N LEU A 62 17.86 13.91 24.99
CA LEU A 62 17.17 14.09 23.72
C LEU A 62 17.28 12.85 22.81
N SER A 63 18.47 12.21 22.75
CA SER A 63 18.64 10.99 21.97
C SER A 63 17.84 9.82 22.55
N GLN A 64 17.74 9.74 23.90
CA GLN A 64 16.91 8.71 24.53
C GLN A 64 15.43 8.91 24.21
N LEU A 65 14.91 10.14 24.35
CA LEU A 65 13.51 10.47 24.00
C LEU A 65 13.19 10.17 22.52
N SER A 66 14.11 10.55 21.63
CA SER A 66 13.98 10.28 20.19
C SER A 66 13.96 8.78 19.91
N THR A 67 14.86 8.01 20.56
CA THR A 67 14.92 6.55 20.43
C THR A 67 13.66 5.88 20.96
N GLU A 68 13.18 6.29 22.12
CA GLU A 68 11.94 5.77 22.70
C GLU A 68 10.76 6.00 21.78
N ALA A 69 10.58 7.20 21.23
CA ALA A 69 9.48 7.52 20.31
C ALA A 69 9.55 6.69 19.00
N PHE A 70 10.76 6.49 18.48
CA PHE A 70 11.02 5.70 17.28
C PHE A 70 10.70 4.22 17.52
N GLU A 71 11.21 3.62 18.61
CA GLU A 71 10.98 2.20 18.93
C GLU A 71 9.55 1.94 19.42
N GLN A 72 8.90 2.90 20.08
CA GLN A 72 7.46 2.82 20.37
C GLN A 72 6.63 2.72 19.08
N THR A 73 7.03 3.40 18.01
CA THR A 73 6.37 3.24 16.71
C THR A 73 6.51 1.82 16.18
N ARG A 74 7.69 1.19 16.34
CA ARG A 74 7.89 -0.22 15.95
C ARG A 74 6.95 -1.15 16.69
N GLU A 75 6.79 -0.93 17.99
CA GLU A 75 5.85 -1.70 18.82
C GLU A 75 4.38 -1.47 18.39
N LYS A 76 4.01 -0.21 18.05
CA LYS A 76 2.67 0.09 17.50
C LYS A 76 2.41 -0.64 16.19
N VAL A 77 3.39 -0.67 15.28
CA VAL A 77 3.30 -1.43 14.03
C VAL A 77 3.14 -2.92 14.32
N ARG A 78 3.98 -3.47 15.23
CA ARG A 78 3.89 -4.88 15.65
C ARG A 78 2.49 -5.23 16.14
N CYS A 79 1.93 -4.41 17.02
CA CYS A 79 0.56 -4.61 17.53
C CYS A 79 -0.50 -4.45 16.45
N PHE A 80 -0.35 -3.47 15.56
CA PHE A 80 -1.33 -3.13 14.52
C PHE A 80 -1.54 -4.27 13.51
N ILE A 81 -0.47 -4.98 13.15
CA ILE A 81 -0.55 -6.16 12.26
C ILE A 81 -0.49 -7.49 13.01
N ASN A 82 -0.46 -7.47 14.35
CA ASN A 82 -0.33 -8.65 15.23
C ASN A 82 0.90 -9.51 14.90
N ALA A 83 2.08 -8.89 14.70
CA ALA A 83 3.34 -9.62 14.56
C ALA A 83 3.81 -10.16 15.93
N ARG A 84 4.61 -11.25 15.93
CA ARG A 84 5.08 -11.90 17.18
C ARG A 84 6.12 -11.07 17.92
N SER A 85 7.04 -10.47 17.17
CA SER A 85 8.19 -9.77 17.70
C SER A 85 8.46 -8.46 16.94
N ILE A 86 9.05 -7.48 17.62
CA ILE A 86 9.58 -6.27 16.98
C ILE A 86 10.73 -6.58 16.01
N THR A 87 11.42 -7.73 16.19
CA THR A 87 12.49 -8.20 15.29
C THR A 87 11.99 -8.54 13.89
N GLU A 88 10.66 -8.77 13.74
CA GLU A 88 9.98 -9.01 12.47
C GLU A 88 9.57 -7.74 11.73
N ILE A 89 9.78 -6.54 12.33
CA ILE A 89 9.37 -5.24 11.78
C ILE A 89 10.61 -4.45 11.35
N VAL A 90 10.73 -4.22 10.05
CA VAL A 90 11.81 -3.41 9.45
C VAL A 90 11.21 -2.14 8.86
N PHE A 91 11.73 -0.97 9.26
CA PHE A 91 11.36 0.30 8.66
C PHE A 91 12.08 0.52 7.33
N THR A 92 11.33 1.01 6.36
CA THR A 92 11.79 1.31 5.00
C THR A 92 11.20 2.66 4.55
N LYS A 93 11.55 3.10 3.34
CA LYS A 93 10.97 4.33 2.75
C LYS A 93 9.58 4.15 2.16
N GLY A 94 9.09 2.89 2.08
CA GLY A 94 7.80 2.52 1.51
C GLY A 94 7.77 1.08 1.03
N ALA A 95 6.59 0.58 0.65
CA ALA A 95 6.42 -0.78 0.12
C ALA A 95 7.36 -1.08 -1.06
N THR A 96 7.64 -0.10 -1.91
CA THR A 96 8.59 -0.27 -3.03
C THR A 96 9.98 -0.67 -2.52
N GLU A 97 10.51 0.00 -1.49
CA GLU A 97 11.81 -0.38 -0.92
C GLU A 97 11.72 -1.73 -0.21
N SER A 98 10.64 -2.00 0.52
CA SER A 98 10.41 -3.28 1.18
C SER A 98 10.44 -4.46 0.20
N ILE A 99 9.77 -4.34 -0.95
CA ILE A 99 9.78 -5.37 -2.00
C ILE A 99 11.17 -5.51 -2.63
N ASN A 100 11.86 -4.39 -2.92
CA ASN A 100 13.23 -4.42 -3.41
C ASN A 100 14.19 -5.09 -2.42
N LEU A 101 14.03 -4.84 -1.12
CA LEU A 101 14.81 -5.49 -0.07
C LEU A 101 14.60 -7.01 -0.12
N VAL A 102 13.34 -7.48 -0.14
CA VAL A 102 13.07 -8.93 -0.20
C VAL A 102 13.58 -9.50 -1.54
N ALA A 103 13.29 -8.88 -2.67
CA ALA A 103 13.68 -9.39 -3.98
C ALA A 103 15.21 -9.50 -4.11
N SER A 104 15.97 -8.49 -3.67
CA SER A 104 17.42 -8.53 -3.79
C SER A 104 18.10 -9.35 -2.70
N SER A 105 17.65 -9.27 -1.45
CA SER A 105 18.28 -9.96 -0.33
C SER A 105 17.86 -11.43 -0.24
N PHE A 106 16.55 -11.71 -0.15
CA PHE A 106 16.04 -13.07 -0.14
C PHE A 106 16.27 -13.78 -1.47
N GLY A 107 16.05 -13.08 -2.59
CA GLY A 107 16.28 -13.63 -3.93
C GLY A 107 17.75 -13.97 -4.19
N GLU A 108 18.71 -13.15 -3.68
CA GLU A 108 20.14 -13.48 -3.78
C GLU A 108 20.49 -14.77 -3.03
N TYR A 109 19.90 -14.96 -1.86
CA TYR A 109 20.10 -16.13 -1.02
C TYR A 109 19.43 -17.39 -1.58
N MET A 110 18.19 -17.28 -2.08
CA MET A 110 17.30 -18.42 -2.36
C MET A 110 17.33 -18.88 -3.82
N PHE A 111 17.47 -17.95 -4.80
CA PHE A 111 17.16 -18.26 -6.20
C PHE A 111 18.38 -18.80 -6.98
N HIS A 112 18.10 -19.78 -7.83
CA HIS A 112 19.05 -20.39 -8.76
C HIS A 112 18.47 -20.39 -10.18
N GLN A 113 19.33 -20.66 -11.17
CA GLN A 113 18.92 -20.73 -12.57
C GLN A 113 17.81 -21.76 -12.81
N GLY A 114 16.74 -21.31 -13.45
CA GLY A 114 15.56 -22.12 -13.79
C GLY A 114 14.51 -22.20 -12.70
N ASP A 115 14.73 -21.55 -11.53
CA ASP A 115 13.69 -21.40 -10.51
C ASP A 115 12.55 -20.52 -11.01
N GLU A 116 11.36 -20.70 -10.43
CA GLU A 116 10.14 -20.01 -10.84
C GLU A 116 9.61 -19.12 -9.71
N ILE A 117 9.18 -17.90 -10.09
CA ILE A 117 8.55 -16.90 -9.22
C ILE A 117 7.14 -16.66 -9.72
N ILE A 118 6.14 -16.78 -8.87
CA ILE A 118 4.73 -16.55 -9.22
C ILE A 118 4.33 -15.13 -8.84
N LEU A 119 3.78 -14.39 -9.79
CA LEU A 119 3.15 -13.08 -9.63
C LEU A 119 1.72 -13.14 -10.16
N THR A 120 0.92 -12.08 -9.92
CA THR A 120 -0.38 -11.93 -10.60
C THR A 120 -0.32 -10.82 -11.66
N ILE A 121 -1.29 -10.84 -12.58
CA ILE A 121 -1.40 -9.77 -13.59
C ILE A 121 -1.84 -8.42 -12.96
N MET A 122 -2.35 -8.45 -11.72
CA MET A 122 -2.84 -7.27 -11.00
C MET A 122 -1.76 -6.49 -10.24
N GLU A 123 -0.50 -6.95 -10.27
CA GLU A 123 0.57 -6.37 -9.47
C GLU A 123 0.84 -4.90 -9.83
N HIS A 124 1.06 -4.09 -8.81
CA HIS A 124 1.67 -2.78 -8.97
C HIS A 124 3.10 -2.93 -9.52
N HIS A 125 3.59 -1.98 -10.34
CA HIS A 125 4.96 -2.02 -10.89
C HIS A 125 6.03 -2.27 -9.82
N ALA A 126 5.84 -1.76 -8.59
CA ALA A 126 6.75 -2.02 -7.47
C ALA A 126 6.85 -3.50 -7.08
N ASN A 127 5.81 -4.30 -7.40
CA ASN A 127 5.78 -5.74 -7.18
C ASN A 127 5.96 -6.57 -8.47
N ILE A 128 6.43 -5.94 -9.53
CA ILE A 128 6.83 -6.62 -10.78
C ILE A 128 8.33 -6.42 -11.02
N ILE A 129 8.77 -5.15 -11.09
CA ILE A 129 10.11 -4.78 -11.57
C ILE A 129 11.24 -5.38 -10.71
N PRO A 130 11.18 -5.37 -9.35
CA PRO A 130 12.23 -6.00 -8.55
C PRO A 130 12.37 -7.50 -8.82
N TRP A 131 11.24 -8.19 -9.05
CA TRP A 131 11.24 -9.61 -9.39
C TRP A 131 11.79 -9.88 -10.79
N GLN A 132 11.54 -9.00 -11.78
CA GLN A 132 12.16 -9.06 -13.09
C GLN A 132 13.68 -8.90 -12.99
N GLN A 133 14.16 -7.95 -12.20
CA GLN A 133 15.59 -7.68 -12.02
C GLN A 133 16.31 -8.88 -11.40
N ILE A 134 15.77 -9.49 -10.34
CA ILE A 134 16.40 -10.66 -9.73
C ILE A 134 16.26 -11.91 -10.61
N ALA A 135 15.14 -12.05 -11.32
CA ALA A 135 14.93 -13.15 -12.25
C ALA A 135 15.93 -13.11 -13.41
N GLU A 136 16.18 -11.94 -14.00
CA GLU A 136 17.20 -11.74 -15.03
C GLU A 136 18.59 -12.08 -14.49
N LYS A 137 18.95 -11.55 -13.31
CA LYS A 137 20.25 -11.78 -12.67
C LYS A 137 20.51 -13.26 -12.36
N LYS A 138 19.49 -13.99 -11.91
CA LYS A 138 19.60 -15.39 -11.45
C LYS A 138 19.19 -16.43 -12.51
N GLY A 139 18.65 -16.00 -13.64
CA GLY A 139 18.09 -16.90 -14.66
C GLY A 139 16.80 -17.59 -14.24
N CYS A 140 15.97 -16.92 -13.42
CA CYS A 140 14.66 -17.41 -13.00
C CYS A 140 13.57 -17.11 -14.03
N ILE A 141 12.41 -17.75 -13.88
CA ILE A 141 11.24 -17.60 -14.75
C ILE A 141 10.11 -16.98 -13.95
N ILE A 142 9.49 -15.92 -14.46
CA ILE A 142 8.27 -15.35 -13.85
C ILE A 142 7.05 -16.01 -14.47
N LYS A 143 6.19 -16.57 -13.60
CA LYS A 143 4.87 -17.11 -13.94
C LYS A 143 3.82 -16.09 -13.52
N VAL A 144 2.92 -15.73 -14.44
CA VAL A 144 1.90 -14.71 -14.17
C VAL A 144 0.53 -15.36 -14.12
N VAL A 145 -0.13 -15.27 -12.97
CA VAL A 145 -1.49 -15.77 -12.77
C VAL A 145 -2.47 -14.78 -13.40
N PRO A 146 -3.34 -15.23 -14.32
CA PRO A 146 -4.35 -14.39 -14.95
C PRO A 146 -5.54 -14.14 -14.03
N ILE A 147 -6.45 -13.28 -14.52
CA ILE A 147 -7.75 -13.01 -13.91
C ILE A 147 -8.86 -13.20 -14.94
N SER A 148 -10.10 -13.30 -14.48
CA SER A 148 -11.28 -13.18 -15.31
C SER A 148 -11.64 -11.71 -15.59
N GLU A 149 -12.58 -11.46 -16.52
CA GLU A 149 -13.00 -10.08 -16.89
C GLU A 149 -13.53 -9.27 -15.70
N ASN A 150 -14.15 -9.92 -14.72
CA ASN A 150 -14.63 -9.27 -13.51
C ASN A 150 -13.52 -9.07 -12.45
N GLY A 151 -12.25 -9.37 -12.75
CA GLY A 151 -11.12 -9.16 -11.88
C GLY A 151 -10.83 -10.31 -10.89
N THR A 152 -11.58 -11.42 -10.93
CA THR A 152 -11.34 -12.56 -10.04
C THR A 152 -10.08 -13.31 -10.44
N LEU A 153 -9.20 -13.59 -9.47
CA LEU A 153 -7.96 -14.34 -9.66
C LEU A 153 -8.26 -15.78 -10.11
N ASP A 154 -7.55 -16.28 -11.11
CA ASP A 154 -7.64 -17.68 -11.57
C ASP A 154 -6.86 -18.60 -10.62
N LEU A 155 -7.56 -19.12 -9.61
CA LEU A 155 -6.98 -20.04 -8.62
C LEU A 155 -6.57 -21.39 -9.20
N ASP A 156 -7.22 -21.87 -10.27
CA ASP A 156 -6.86 -23.14 -10.89
C ASP A 156 -5.52 -23.01 -11.61
N THR A 157 -5.33 -21.93 -12.36
CA THR A 157 -4.02 -21.59 -12.95
C THR A 157 -2.98 -21.37 -11.85
N TYR A 158 -3.29 -20.65 -10.76
CA TYR A 158 -2.39 -20.49 -9.63
C TYR A 158 -1.91 -21.81 -9.06
N LYS A 159 -2.84 -22.73 -8.75
CA LYS A 159 -2.53 -24.09 -8.26
C LYS A 159 -1.65 -24.87 -9.23
N SER A 160 -1.91 -24.76 -10.52
CA SER A 160 -1.18 -25.48 -11.57
C SER A 160 0.29 -25.05 -11.74
N TYR A 161 0.65 -23.86 -11.26
CA TYR A 161 2.01 -23.31 -11.39
C TYR A 161 2.99 -23.89 -10.37
N PHE A 162 2.52 -24.53 -9.31
CA PHE A 162 3.41 -25.11 -8.29
C PHE A 162 4.05 -26.41 -8.75
N ASN A 163 5.37 -26.42 -8.70
CA ASN A 163 6.22 -27.58 -9.01
C ASN A 163 7.56 -27.46 -8.26
N SER A 164 8.48 -28.39 -8.46
CA SER A 164 9.78 -28.40 -7.76
C SER A 164 10.67 -27.18 -8.01
N LYS A 165 10.41 -26.40 -9.07
CA LYS A 165 11.13 -25.18 -9.42
C LYS A 165 10.50 -23.93 -8.82
N THR A 166 9.26 -23.97 -8.39
CA THR A 166 8.59 -22.82 -7.79
C THR A 166 9.22 -22.53 -6.43
N LYS A 167 9.77 -21.32 -6.26
CA LYS A 167 10.52 -20.91 -5.07
C LYS A 167 9.93 -19.74 -4.31
N PHE A 168 9.08 -18.95 -4.95
CA PHE A 168 8.52 -17.77 -4.34
C PHE A 168 7.20 -17.34 -4.98
N VAL A 169 6.33 -16.74 -4.18
CA VAL A 169 5.12 -16.05 -4.63
C VAL A 169 5.17 -14.61 -4.13
N SER A 170 4.84 -13.64 -4.98
CA SER A 170 4.58 -12.27 -4.54
C SER A 170 3.25 -11.81 -5.09
N MET A 171 2.35 -11.34 -4.22
CA MET A 171 0.96 -11.12 -4.57
C MET A 171 0.39 -9.89 -3.89
N VAL A 172 -0.32 -9.05 -4.65
CA VAL A 172 -1.11 -7.95 -4.11
C VAL A 172 -2.36 -8.47 -3.42
N TRP A 173 -2.69 -7.94 -2.23
CA TRP A 173 -3.93 -8.29 -1.53
C TRP A 173 -5.13 -7.59 -2.15
N VAL A 174 -5.08 -6.26 -2.26
CA VAL A 174 -6.11 -5.45 -2.92
C VAL A 174 -5.49 -4.70 -4.08
N SER A 175 -6.05 -4.87 -5.27
CA SER A 175 -5.56 -4.18 -6.47
C SER A 175 -5.70 -2.66 -6.34
N ASN A 176 -4.59 -1.95 -6.49
CA ASN A 176 -4.60 -0.48 -6.50
C ASN A 176 -5.31 0.12 -7.73
N ALA A 177 -5.47 -0.65 -8.78
CA ALA A 177 -6.11 -0.21 -10.02
C ALA A 177 -7.62 -0.45 -10.02
N ILE A 178 -8.07 -1.65 -9.72
CA ILE A 178 -9.49 -2.03 -9.82
C ILE A 178 -10.17 -2.26 -8.46
N GLY A 179 -9.42 -2.19 -7.35
CA GLY A 179 -9.95 -2.35 -5.99
C GLY A 179 -10.36 -3.78 -5.62
N VAL A 180 -10.17 -4.76 -6.47
CA VAL A 180 -10.52 -6.16 -6.19
C VAL A 180 -9.63 -6.73 -5.09
N GLU A 181 -10.26 -7.38 -4.11
CA GLU A 181 -9.60 -8.14 -3.06
C GLU A 181 -9.31 -9.57 -3.53
N ASN A 182 -8.06 -10.01 -3.42
CA ASN A 182 -7.64 -11.38 -3.69
C ASN A 182 -7.86 -12.28 -2.47
N PRO A 183 -8.16 -13.58 -2.67
CA PRO A 183 -8.35 -14.56 -1.59
C PRO A 183 -7.01 -14.98 -0.98
N ILE A 184 -6.33 -14.03 -0.31
CA ILE A 184 -4.95 -14.16 0.14
C ILE A 184 -4.74 -15.33 1.08
N LYS A 185 -5.69 -15.61 1.98
CA LYS A 185 -5.57 -16.72 2.92
C LYS A 185 -5.49 -18.05 2.18
N GLU A 186 -6.37 -18.30 1.19
CA GLU A 186 -6.32 -19.49 0.35
C GLU A 186 -5.01 -19.56 -0.46
N CYS A 187 -4.57 -18.41 -0.99
CA CYS A 187 -3.31 -18.35 -1.75
C CYS A 187 -2.10 -18.70 -0.89
N ILE A 188 -2.05 -18.24 0.37
CA ILE A 188 -0.99 -18.57 1.33
C ILE A 188 -1.02 -20.07 1.66
N GLU A 189 -2.19 -20.62 1.94
CA GLU A 189 -2.35 -22.05 2.22
C GLU A 189 -1.86 -22.92 1.06
N ILE A 190 -2.19 -22.54 -0.19
CA ILE A 190 -1.70 -23.25 -1.38
C ILE A 190 -0.18 -23.15 -1.50
N ALA A 191 0.41 -21.98 -1.31
CA ALA A 191 1.85 -21.78 -1.38
C ALA A 191 2.57 -22.63 -0.31
N HIS A 192 2.09 -22.58 0.93
CA HIS A 192 2.69 -23.35 2.05
C HIS A 192 2.53 -24.85 1.91
N ASN A 193 1.42 -25.35 1.36
CA ASN A 193 1.26 -26.78 1.06
C ASN A 193 2.28 -27.27 0.03
N ASN A 194 2.88 -26.36 -0.74
CA ASN A 194 3.98 -26.64 -1.67
C ASN A 194 5.36 -26.23 -1.12
N ASN A 195 5.47 -25.84 0.16
CA ASN A 195 6.68 -25.32 0.81
C ASN A 195 7.27 -24.09 0.11
N VAL A 196 6.45 -23.22 -0.43
CA VAL A 196 6.85 -22.00 -1.13
C VAL A 196 6.51 -20.80 -0.27
N PRO A 197 7.49 -19.93 0.08
CA PRO A 197 7.26 -18.70 0.81
C PRO A 197 6.54 -17.65 -0.05
N ILE A 198 5.76 -16.79 0.63
CA ILE A 198 4.93 -15.79 -0.02
C ILE A 198 5.08 -14.40 0.60
N LEU A 199 5.18 -13.37 -0.27
CA LEU A 199 5.09 -11.96 0.08
C LEU A 199 3.72 -11.42 -0.30
N ILE A 200 3.11 -10.69 0.62
CA ILE A 200 1.84 -10.00 0.43
C ILE A 200 2.09 -8.49 0.34
N ASP A 201 1.75 -7.88 -0.80
CA ASP A 201 1.66 -6.42 -0.91
C ASP A 201 0.32 -5.95 -0.33
N ALA A 202 0.39 -5.43 0.90
CA ALA A 202 -0.75 -4.92 1.65
C ALA A 202 -0.93 -3.40 1.48
N SER A 203 -0.30 -2.77 0.50
CA SER A 203 -0.31 -1.31 0.33
C SER A 203 -1.70 -0.71 0.18
N GLN A 204 -2.67 -1.47 -0.33
CA GLN A 204 -4.07 -1.04 -0.43
C GLN A 204 -4.98 -1.67 0.61
N SER A 205 -4.57 -2.77 1.24
CA SER A 205 -5.40 -3.46 2.25
C SER A 205 -5.19 -2.91 3.66
N ILE A 206 -4.00 -2.39 3.97
CA ILE A 206 -3.59 -2.00 5.33
C ILE A 206 -4.51 -0.96 5.99
N GLN A 207 -5.13 -0.09 5.22
CA GLN A 207 -6.04 0.95 5.72
C GLN A 207 -7.51 0.51 5.75
N HIS A 208 -7.86 -0.55 5.01
CA HIS A 208 -9.24 -0.95 4.74
C HIS A 208 -9.62 -2.30 5.35
N LEU A 209 -8.65 -3.11 5.75
CA LEU A 209 -8.87 -4.46 6.26
C LEU A 209 -8.16 -4.65 7.60
N HIS A 210 -8.73 -5.51 8.44
CA HIS A 210 -8.04 -5.95 9.64
C HIS A 210 -6.94 -6.95 9.26
N ILE A 211 -5.68 -6.59 9.54
CA ILE A 211 -4.53 -7.45 9.23
C ILE A 211 -4.05 -8.15 10.49
N ASN A 212 -3.95 -9.49 10.42
CA ASN A 212 -3.37 -10.33 11.44
C ASN A 212 -2.37 -11.29 10.76
N VAL A 213 -1.09 -10.94 10.80
CA VAL A 213 -0.05 -11.73 10.10
C VAL A 213 0.15 -13.11 10.68
N GLN A 214 -0.21 -13.34 11.97
CA GLN A 214 -0.17 -14.66 12.58
C GLN A 214 -1.29 -15.57 12.08
N ASP A 215 -2.51 -15.05 11.89
CA ASP A 215 -3.64 -15.79 11.34
C ASP A 215 -3.52 -16.03 9.83
N LEU A 216 -2.93 -15.06 9.11
CA LEU A 216 -2.61 -15.19 7.69
C LEU A 216 -1.47 -16.16 7.45
N ASP A 217 -0.53 -16.21 8.39
CA ASP A 217 0.72 -16.97 8.29
C ASP A 217 1.58 -16.59 7.06
N CYS A 218 1.46 -15.36 6.53
CA CYS A 218 2.31 -14.90 5.42
C CYS A 218 3.78 -14.83 5.86
N ASP A 219 4.69 -15.03 4.91
CA ASP A 219 6.13 -15.00 5.21
C ASP A 219 6.70 -13.59 5.20
N PHE A 220 6.17 -12.73 4.31
CA PHE A 220 6.46 -11.31 4.24
C PHE A 220 5.16 -10.53 3.99
N LEU A 221 5.09 -9.32 4.55
CA LEU A 221 4.02 -8.35 4.27
C LEU A 221 4.61 -6.96 4.18
N VAL A 222 4.17 -6.17 3.19
CA VAL A 222 4.70 -4.82 2.96
C VAL A 222 3.59 -3.79 2.85
N PHE A 223 3.85 -2.58 3.35
CA PHE A 223 2.97 -1.43 3.15
C PHE A 223 3.72 -0.10 3.25
N SER A 224 3.06 0.99 2.81
CA SER A 224 3.57 2.36 2.87
C SER A 224 2.77 3.21 3.85
N GLY A 225 3.44 4.01 4.67
CA GLY A 225 2.82 4.88 5.67
C GLY A 225 1.91 5.95 5.05
N HIS A 226 2.26 6.50 3.88
CA HIS A 226 1.45 7.53 3.23
C HIS A 226 0.07 7.07 2.76
N LYS A 227 -0.22 5.78 2.79
CA LYS A 227 -1.52 5.20 2.44
C LYS A 227 -2.40 4.91 3.66
N ILE A 228 -1.85 4.98 4.86
CA ILE A 228 -2.56 4.81 6.13
C ILE A 228 -2.55 6.09 6.97
N TYR A 229 -2.79 7.23 6.32
CA TYR A 229 -2.84 8.57 6.92
C TYR A 229 -1.51 9.04 7.52
N GLY A 230 -0.43 8.26 7.40
CA GLY A 230 0.92 8.57 7.84
C GLY A 230 1.73 9.36 6.80
N PRO A 231 2.96 9.77 7.12
CA PRO A 231 3.80 10.57 6.24
C PRO A 231 4.34 9.78 5.04
N SER A 232 4.76 10.51 4.01
CA SER A 232 5.54 9.98 2.89
C SER A 232 6.96 9.61 3.34
N GLY A 233 7.63 8.72 2.59
CA GLY A 233 8.99 8.31 2.90
C GLY A 233 9.10 7.38 4.12
N THR A 234 7.99 6.74 4.49
CA THR A 234 7.92 5.68 5.50
C THR A 234 7.21 4.46 4.95
N GLY A 235 7.66 3.30 5.34
CA GLY A 235 7.06 2.01 5.02
C GLY A 235 7.51 0.94 5.99
N VAL A 236 6.91 -0.20 5.87
CA VAL A 236 7.17 -1.36 6.72
C VAL A 236 7.34 -2.59 5.87
N LEU A 237 8.37 -3.36 6.20
CA LEU A 237 8.49 -4.76 5.87
C LEU A 237 8.25 -5.56 7.15
N TYR A 238 7.22 -6.37 7.17
CA TYR A 238 7.12 -7.51 8.08
C TYR A 238 7.75 -8.73 7.40
N GLY A 239 8.55 -9.48 8.15
CA GLY A 239 9.07 -10.76 7.71
C GLY A 239 9.20 -11.73 8.88
N LYS A 240 8.86 -13.01 8.68
CA LYS A 240 9.10 -14.04 9.70
C LYS A 240 10.58 -14.05 10.10
N GLU A 241 10.86 -13.97 11.38
CA GLU A 241 12.22 -13.83 11.95
C GLU A 241 13.20 -14.84 11.33
N ARG A 242 12.82 -16.12 11.23
CA ARG A 242 13.62 -17.19 10.61
C ARG A 242 14.06 -16.89 9.17
N LEU A 243 13.27 -16.13 8.41
CA LEU A 243 13.60 -15.73 7.03
C LEU A 243 14.48 -14.51 7.01
N LEU A 244 14.18 -13.50 7.84
CA LEU A 244 15.02 -12.31 7.98
C LEU A 244 16.44 -12.67 8.47
N GLU A 245 16.60 -13.66 9.34
CA GLU A 245 17.90 -14.08 9.84
C GLU A 245 18.83 -14.60 8.75
N VAL A 246 18.32 -15.38 7.79
CA VAL A 246 19.14 -15.95 6.70
C VAL A 246 19.40 -14.98 5.55
N MET A 247 18.60 -13.92 5.43
CA MET A 247 18.76 -12.91 4.38
C MET A 247 20.03 -12.08 4.61
N PRO A 248 20.88 -11.87 3.59
CA PRO A 248 21.98 -10.90 3.67
C PRO A 248 21.44 -9.46 3.82
N PRO A 249 22.26 -8.51 4.37
CA PRO A 249 21.86 -7.10 4.38
C PRO A 249 21.56 -6.57 2.97
N TYR A 250 20.53 -5.71 2.88
CA TYR A 250 20.15 -5.05 1.63
C TYR A 250 21.01 -3.83 1.33
N GLN A 251 21.13 -2.94 2.32
CA GLN A 251 22.01 -1.77 2.29
C GLN A 251 23.04 -1.92 3.37
N THR A 252 24.21 -1.32 3.18
CA THR A 252 25.32 -1.36 4.13
C THR A 252 25.79 0.04 4.50
N GLY A 253 26.23 0.22 5.77
CA GLY A 253 26.66 1.51 6.27
C GLY A 253 26.76 1.53 7.79
N GLY A 254 26.50 2.69 8.39
CA GLY A 254 26.38 2.85 9.85
C GLY A 254 25.12 2.17 10.38
N ASP A 255 25.03 2.03 11.67
CA ASP A 255 23.96 1.45 12.49
C ASP A 255 23.72 -0.05 12.32
N MET A 256 23.75 -0.57 11.13
CA MET A 256 23.47 -1.98 10.79
C MET A 256 24.62 -2.95 11.06
N ILE A 257 25.66 -2.52 11.77
CA ILE A 257 26.89 -3.29 12.03
C ILE A 257 27.15 -3.49 13.54
N LYS A 258 27.74 -4.64 13.89
CA LYS A 258 28.34 -4.89 15.22
C LYS A 258 29.81 -4.50 15.25
N LYS A 259 30.59 -4.93 14.25
CA LYS A 259 32.04 -4.65 14.16
C LYS A 259 32.45 -4.53 12.70
N VAL A 260 33.30 -3.55 12.42
CA VAL A 260 33.90 -3.33 11.09
C VAL A 260 35.43 -3.31 11.24
N THR A 261 36.10 -4.08 10.38
CA THR A 261 37.53 -3.95 10.08
C THR A 261 37.67 -3.86 8.55
N PHE A 262 38.85 -3.55 8.03
CA PHE A 262 39.06 -3.57 6.58
C PHE A 262 38.93 -4.97 5.98
N GLU A 263 39.15 -6.02 6.78
CA GLU A 263 39.10 -7.42 6.32
C GLU A 263 37.70 -8.03 6.45
N LYS A 264 36.89 -7.58 7.44
CA LYS A 264 35.62 -8.22 7.74
C LYS A 264 34.65 -7.30 8.49
N THR A 265 33.38 -7.41 8.14
CA THR A 265 32.25 -6.82 8.85
C THR A 265 31.36 -7.89 9.49
N THR A 266 30.87 -7.65 10.69
CA THR A 266 29.76 -8.41 11.30
C THR A 266 28.57 -7.47 11.48
N PHE A 267 27.38 -7.98 11.14
CA PHE A 267 26.16 -7.20 11.09
C PHE A 267 25.42 -7.18 12.42
N ALA A 268 24.58 -6.18 12.63
CA ALA A 268 23.69 -6.07 13.77
C ALA A 268 22.64 -7.18 13.76
N ASP A 269 21.97 -7.37 14.89
CA ASP A 269 20.83 -8.25 15.02
C ASP A 269 19.60 -7.62 14.33
N LEU A 270 18.53 -8.41 14.15
CA LEU A 270 17.25 -7.92 13.64
C LEU A 270 16.60 -6.92 14.62
N PRO A 271 15.92 -5.91 14.13
CA PRO A 271 15.73 -5.54 12.73
C PRO A 271 16.85 -4.65 12.16
N SER A 272 17.76 -4.15 13.00
CA SER A 272 18.79 -3.15 12.66
C SER A 272 19.70 -3.58 11.49
N LYS A 273 19.87 -4.89 11.28
CA LYS A 273 20.59 -5.45 10.12
C LYS A 273 20.11 -4.91 8.77
N PHE A 274 18.85 -4.49 8.67
CA PHE A 274 18.25 -3.98 7.44
C PHE A 274 18.02 -2.47 7.44
N GLU A 275 18.39 -1.77 8.53
CA GLU A 275 18.18 -0.34 8.71
C GLU A 275 19.52 0.40 8.71
N ALA A 276 20.10 0.61 7.53
CA ALA A 276 21.40 1.24 7.37
C ALA A 276 21.31 2.77 7.40
N GLY A 277 22.17 3.41 8.21
CA GLY A 277 22.26 4.86 8.35
C GLY A 277 21.19 5.44 9.27
N THR A 278 21.16 6.77 9.39
CA THR A 278 20.14 7.47 10.18
C THR A 278 18.76 7.27 9.54
N PRO A 279 17.77 6.71 10.26
CA PRO A 279 16.44 6.46 9.72
C PRO A 279 15.62 7.76 9.58
N ASN A 280 14.46 7.66 8.94
CA ASN A 280 13.45 8.73 8.90
C ASN A 280 12.70 8.76 10.26
N ILE A 281 13.31 9.36 11.27
CA ILE A 281 12.85 9.33 12.67
C ILE A 281 11.46 9.96 12.78
N GLU A 282 11.33 11.22 12.34
CA GLU A 282 10.09 11.99 12.41
C GLU A 282 8.97 11.35 11.57
N GLY A 283 9.34 10.77 10.42
CA GLY A 283 8.38 10.04 9.59
C GLY A 283 7.86 8.79 10.29
N CYS A 284 8.72 8.03 10.98
CA CYS A 284 8.28 6.87 11.76
C CYS A 284 7.40 7.31 12.94
N ILE A 285 7.73 8.39 13.65
CA ILE A 285 6.90 8.94 14.74
C ILE A 285 5.51 9.34 14.18
N GLY A 286 5.47 10.00 13.00
CA GLY A 286 4.22 10.33 12.34
C GLY A 286 3.41 9.08 11.92
N LEU A 287 4.07 8.00 11.51
CA LEU A 287 3.44 6.71 11.25
C LEU A 287 2.82 6.13 12.53
N GLY A 288 3.53 6.21 13.66
CA GLY A 288 3.01 5.80 14.97
C GLY A 288 1.74 6.58 15.37
N ALA A 289 1.73 7.90 15.13
CA ALA A 289 0.56 8.74 15.39
C ALA A 289 -0.62 8.37 14.46
N SER A 290 -0.38 8.00 13.21
CA SER A 290 -1.45 7.56 12.30
C SER A 290 -2.06 6.22 12.71
N ILE A 291 -1.26 5.29 13.22
CA ILE A 291 -1.74 4.01 13.76
C ILE A 291 -2.61 4.25 15.00
N ASP A 292 -2.18 5.12 15.91
CA ASP A 292 -2.99 5.49 17.09
C ASP A 292 -4.33 6.11 16.68
N TYR A 293 -4.31 6.98 15.66
CA TYR A 293 -5.52 7.60 15.12
C TYR A 293 -6.50 6.57 14.55
N ILE A 294 -6.02 5.63 13.72
CA ILE A 294 -6.85 4.54 13.19
C ILE A 294 -7.39 3.66 14.31
N ASN A 295 -6.56 3.29 15.29
CA ASN A 295 -6.98 2.47 16.43
C ASN A 295 -8.01 3.19 17.29
N GLY A 296 -7.92 4.53 17.44
CA GLY A 296 -8.88 5.35 18.16
C GLY A 296 -10.26 5.41 17.52
N ILE A 297 -10.34 5.30 16.20
CA ILE A 297 -11.59 5.18 15.44
C ILE A 297 -12.09 3.73 15.48
N GLY A 298 -11.23 2.78 15.23
CA GLY A 298 -11.52 1.37 15.05
C GLY A 298 -11.71 0.96 13.60
N ILE A 299 -10.92 -0.03 13.16
CA ILE A 299 -10.92 -0.50 11.76
C ILE A 299 -12.31 -0.97 11.30
N LYS A 300 -13.12 -1.52 12.19
CA LYS A 300 -14.49 -1.99 11.86
C LYS A 300 -15.40 -0.85 11.40
N ASP A 301 -15.33 0.30 12.06
CA ASP A 301 -16.15 1.46 11.72
C ASP A 301 -15.68 2.09 10.40
N ILE A 302 -14.37 2.11 10.15
CA ILE A 302 -13.79 2.54 8.88
C ILE A 302 -14.29 1.64 7.74
N VAL A 303 -14.19 0.32 7.90
CA VAL A 303 -14.64 -0.66 6.89
C VAL A 303 -16.13 -0.51 6.58
N LEU A 304 -16.99 -0.38 7.60
CA LEU A 304 -18.43 -0.21 7.41
C LEU A 304 -18.75 1.08 6.65
N HIS A 305 -18.09 2.17 6.99
CA HIS A 305 -18.22 3.44 6.28
C HIS A 305 -17.83 3.30 4.81
N GLU A 306 -16.65 2.76 4.52
CA GLU A 306 -16.12 2.64 3.17
C GLU A 306 -16.92 1.65 2.30
N GLN A 307 -17.49 0.59 2.89
CA GLN A 307 -18.44 -0.28 2.20
C GLN A 307 -19.70 0.47 1.78
N GLY A 308 -20.19 1.37 2.62
CA GLY A 308 -21.31 2.26 2.27
C GLY A 308 -20.96 3.19 1.09
N LEU A 309 -19.76 3.79 1.11
CA LEU A 309 -19.26 4.64 0.01
C LEU A 309 -19.13 3.85 -1.30
N MET A 310 -18.57 2.64 -1.23
CA MET A 310 -18.41 1.76 -2.39
C MET A 310 -19.76 1.43 -3.02
N LYS A 311 -20.74 1.06 -2.20
CA LYS A 311 -22.10 0.80 -2.67
C LYS A 311 -22.69 2.01 -3.39
N THR A 312 -22.63 3.19 -2.77
CA THR A 312 -23.10 4.45 -3.38
C THR A 312 -22.43 4.72 -4.73
N ALA A 313 -21.11 4.55 -4.82
CA ALA A 313 -20.36 4.79 -6.06
C ALA A 313 -20.77 3.81 -7.18
N ILE A 314 -20.92 2.52 -6.86
CA ILE A 314 -21.32 1.50 -7.82
C ILE A 314 -22.73 1.78 -8.35
N GLU A 315 -23.69 2.01 -7.45
CA GLU A 315 -25.09 2.30 -7.83
C GLU A 315 -25.17 3.55 -8.70
N ALA A 316 -24.44 4.61 -8.35
CA ALA A 316 -24.42 5.85 -9.10
C ALA A 316 -23.77 5.68 -10.49
N ILE A 317 -22.62 4.98 -10.60
CA ILE A 317 -21.96 4.75 -11.90
C ILE A 317 -22.84 3.86 -12.81
N GLN A 318 -23.45 2.82 -12.25
CA GLN A 318 -24.28 1.89 -13.01
C GLN A 318 -25.60 2.51 -13.53
N SER A 319 -25.99 3.68 -13.02
CA SER A 319 -27.14 4.42 -13.55
C SER A 319 -26.88 5.07 -14.92
N TYR A 320 -25.63 5.06 -15.42
CA TYR A 320 -25.24 5.70 -16.66
C TYR A 320 -24.63 4.71 -17.67
N ASP A 321 -25.25 4.49 -18.80
CA ASP A 321 -24.82 3.55 -19.85
C ASP A 321 -23.48 3.92 -20.52
N PHE A 322 -23.03 5.16 -20.36
CA PHE A 322 -21.76 5.63 -20.92
C PHE A 322 -20.57 5.40 -19.96
N LEU A 323 -20.79 4.95 -18.74
CA LEU A 323 -19.75 4.58 -17.76
C LEU A 323 -19.63 3.06 -17.67
N GLN A 324 -18.41 2.55 -17.69
CA GLN A 324 -18.12 1.13 -17.54
C GLN A 324 -17.08 0.92 -16.42
N ILE A 325 -17.46 0.22 -15.35
CA ILE A 325 -16.54 -0.20 -14.30
C ILE A 325 -15.69 -1.36 -14.79
N LEU A 326 -14.39 -1.35 -14.49
CA LEU A 326 -13.47 -2.44 -14.77
C LEU A 326 -13.25 -3.28 -13.51
N GLY A 327 -13.29 -4.61 -13.65
CA GLY A 327 -12.92 -5.52 -12.58
C GLY A 327 -13.86 -5.47 -11.37
N TYR A 328 -15.17 -5.49 -11.60
CA TYR A 328 -16.13 -5.55 -10.51
C TYR A 328 -16.63 -6.97 -10.29
N ASN A 329 -16.31 -7.55 -9.13
CA ASN A 329 -16.72 -8.90 -8.73
C ASN A 329 -17.47 -8.95 -7.38
N GLY A 330 -17.80 -7.81 -6.81
CA GLY A 330 -18.49 -7.70 -5.52
C GLY A 330 -17.58 -7.68 -4.30
N SER A 331 -16.28 -7.93 -4.45
CA SER A 331 -15.27 -7.84 -3.38
C SER A 331 -14.33 -6.63 -3.53
N ASN A 332 -14.80 -5.56 -4.19
CA ASN A 332 -13.99 -4.37 -4.37
C ASN A 332 -13.91 -3.56 -3.06
N VAL A 333 -12.72 -3.08 -2.78
CA VAL A 333 -12.40 -2.29 -1.58
C VAL A 333 -11.91 -0.91 -2.00
N SER A 334 -12.60 0.12 -1.57
CA SER A 334 -12.26 1.55 -1.60
C SER A 334 -11.76 2.18 -2.92
N ALA A 335 -11.63 1.43 -4.03
CA ALA A 335 -11.19 1.97 -5.32
C ALA A 335 -12.00 1.38 -6.48
N LEU A 336 -12.38 2.24 -7.44
CA LEU A 336 -13.07 1.85 -8.67
C LEU A 336 -12.40 2.52 -9.86
N SER A 337 -11.97 1.71 -10.85
CA SER A 337 -11.58 2.21 -12.17
C SER A 337 -12.73 2.08 -13.14
N PHE A 338 -12.89 3.09 -13.97
CA PHE A 338 -13.93 3.13 -15.00
C PHE A 338 -13.44 3.79 -16.29
N THR A 339 -14.12 3.51 -17.38
CA THR A 339 -14.01 4.22 -18.64
C THR A 339 -15.30 4.97 -18.94
N MET A 340 -15.21 6.04 -19.71
CA MET A 340 -16.35 6.82 -20.22
C MET A 340 -16.34 6.75 -21.74
N LYS A 341 -17.48 6.41 -22.33
CA LYS A 341 -17.61 6.26 -23.79
C LYS A 341 -17.26 7.57 -24.51
N GLY A 342 -16.25 7.50 -25.39
CA GLY A 342 -15.86 8.65 -26.23
C GLY A 342 -15.05 9.73 -25.53
N VAL A 343 -14.75 9.63 -24.23
CA VAL A 343 -14.01 10.66 -23.49
C VAL A 343 -12.73 10.07 -22.89
N HIS A 344 -11.62 10.74 -23.13
CA HIS A 344 -10.32 10.28 -22.59
C HIS A 344 -10.23 10.53 -21.09
N PRO A 345 -9.70 9.59 -20.27
CA PRO A 345 -9.59 9.75 -18.80
C PRO A 345 -8.85 11.01 -18.34
N HIS A 346 -7.87 11.47 -19.10
CA HIS A 346 -7.15 12.71 -18.78
C HIS A 346 -8.04 13.94 -18.88
N ASP A 347 -8.93 13.99 -19.90
CA ASP A 347 -9.86 15.13 -20.06
C ASP A 347 -10.88 15.13 -18.93
N ILE A 348 -11.38 13.94 -18.53
CA ILE A 348 -12.26 13.78 -17.37
C ILE A 348 -11.61 14.36 -16.11
N ALA A 349 -10.38 13.92 -15.81
CA ALA A 349 -9.67 14.39 -14.61
C ALA A 349 -9.38 15.89 -14.65
N SER A 350 -9.02 16.44 -15.82
CA SER A 350 -8.71 17.88 -15.98
C SER A 350 -9.95 18.76 -15.85
N ILE A 351 -11.13 18.30 -16.26
CA ILE A 351 -12.37 19.04 -16.12
C ILE A 351 -12.86 18.98 -14.67
N LEU A 352 -12.78 17.81 -14.03
CA LEU A 352 -13.14 17.62 -12.62
C LEU A 352 -12.26 18.48 -11.69
N ASP A 353 -10.97 18.61 -11.97
CA ASP A 353 -10.04 19.44 -11.20
C ASP A 353 -10.49 20.89 -11.12
N LYS A 354 -11.01 21.47 -12.23
CA LYS A 354 -11.60 22.82 -12.26
C LYS A 354 -12.86 22.97 -11.40
N LYS A 355 -13.41 21.87 -10.94
CA LYS A 355 -14.55 21.80 -10.01
C LYS A 355 -14.13 21.46 -8.58
N GLY A 356 -12.82 21.41 -8.31
CA GLY A 356 -12.26 21.00 -7.02
C GLY A 356 -12.30 19.50 -6.76
N ILE A 357 -12.59 18.67 -7.77
CA ILE A 357 -12.71 17.21 -7.64
C ILE A 357 -11.44 16.54 -8.14
N CYS A 358 -10.71 15.89 -7.23
CA CYS A 358 -9.45 15.21 -7.51
C CYS A 358 -9.67 13.71 -7.71
N ILE A 359 -9.47 13.24 -8.94
CA ILE A 359 -9.43 11.82 -9.29
C ILE A 359 -8.12 11.48 -9.98
N ARG A 360 -7.83 10.20 -10.19
CA ARG A 360 -6.66 9.78 -10.97
C ARG A 360 -7.05 9.32 -12.37
N ALA A 361 -6.25 9.71 -13.36
CA ALA A 361 -6.29 9.19 -14.73
C ALA A 361 -4.97 8.51 -15.08
N GLY A 362 -5.00 7.40 -15.82
CA GLY A 362 -3.82 6.72 -16.35
C GLY A 362 -3.82 5.21 -16.18
N HIS A 363 -2.60 4.63 -16.10
CA HIS A 363 -2.39 3.18 -15.97
C HIS A 363 -2.34 2.69 -14.52
N HIS A 364 -2.36 3.58 -13.54
CA HIS A 364 -2.29 3.31 -12.08
C HIS A 364 -1.10 2.44 -11.67
N CYS A 365 0.04 2.57 -12.38
CA CYS A 365 1.22 1.70 -12.21
C CYS A 365 0.92 0.20 -12.36
N ALA A 366 -0.04 -0.17 -13.23
CA ALA A 366 -0.49 -1.53 -13.51
C ALA A 366 -0.68 -1.74 -15.02
N HIS A 367 0.37 -1.48 -15.82
CA HIS A 367 0.30 -1.61 -17.29
C HIS A 367 -0.17 -2.99 -17.77
N PRO A 368 0.28 -4.14 -17.20
CA PRO A 368 -0.21 -5.45 -17.65
C PRO A 368 -1.72 -5.60 -17.48
N LEU A 369 -2.29 -5.03 -16.41
CA LEU A 369 -3.73 -5.05 -16.17
C LEU A 369 -4.50 -4.21 -17.20
N MET A 370 -3.96 -3.04 -17.59
CA MET A 370 -4.56 -2.22 -18.64
C MET A 370 -4.55 -2.93 -19.99
N GLN A 371 -3.46 -3.64 -20.31
CA GLN A 371 -3.37 -4.48 -21.51
C GLN A 371 -4.39 -5.62 -21.49
N PHE A 372 -4.61 -6.28 -20.35
CA PHE A 372 -5.62 -7.30 -20.17
C PHE A 372 -7.02 -6.78 -20.51
N TYR A 373 -7.41 -5.61 -19.99
CA TYR A 373 -8.69 -4.97 -20.28
C TYR A 373 -8.76 -4.28 -21.65
N LYS A 374 -7.65 -4.28 -22.42
CA LYS A 374 -7.55 -3.64 -23.75
C LYS A 374 -7.91 -2.16 -23.73
N VAL A 375 -7.54 -1.47 -22.65
CA VAL A 375 -7.71 -0.01 -22.50
C VAL A 375 -6.36 0.68 -22.42
N SER A 376 -6.25 1.87 -23.00
CA SER A 376 -5.03 2.68 -22.91
C SER A 376 -4.84 3.29 -21.54
N SER A 377 -5.93 3.64 -20.86
CA SER A 377 -5.94 4.26 -19.52
C SER A 377 -7.37 4.23 -18.97
N THR A 378 -7.50 4.46 -17.66
CA THR A 378 -8.79 4.57 -16.96
C THR A 378 -8.83 5.80 -16.06
N SER A 379 -10.03 6.25 -15.71
CA SER A 379 -10.27 7.10 -14.56
C SER A 379 -10.46 6.21 -13.34
N ARG A 380 -9.91 6.63 -12.17
CA ARG A 380 -10.07 5.92 -10.91
C ARG A 380 -10.49 6.89 -9.81
N ILE A 381 -11.56 6.54 -9.12
CA ILE A 381 -11.94 7.13 -7.83
C ILE A 381 -11.56 6.19 -6.71
N SER A 382 -11.16 6.74 -5.57
CA SER A 382 -10.81 5.94 -4.38
C SER A 382 -11.13 6.70 -3.10
N PHE A 383 -11.65 5.98 -2.14
CA PHE A 383 -12.24 6.52 -0.92
C PHE A 383 -11.31 6.36 0.27
N ALA A 384 -11.59 7.12 1.32
CA ALA A 384 -10.96 7.03 2.63
C ALA A 384 -11.98 7.39 3.71
N LEU A 385 -11.61 7.18 4.97
CA LEU A 385 -12.48 7.39 6.13
C LEU A 385 -13.15 8.78 6.21
N TYR A 386 -12.58 9.80 5.58
CA TYR A 386 -13.12 11.18 5.54
C TYR A 386 -13.98 11.48 4.32
N THR A 387 -14.08 10.55 3.37
CA THR A 387 -14.91 10.72 2.16
C THR A 387 -16.39 10.63 2.56
N THR A 388 -17.24 11.41 1.89
CA THR A 388 -18.69 11.43 2.14
C THR A 388 -19.46 10.89 0.94
N HIS A 389 -20.71 10.43 1.18
CA HIS A 389 -21.61 10.02 0.11
C HIS A 389 -21.91 11.16 -0.87
N ASP A 390 -22.09 12.37 -0.34
CA ASP A 390 -22.37 13.56 -1.17
C ASP A 390 -21.22 13.90 -2.11
N GLU A 391 -19.95 13.73 -1.67
CA GLU A 391 -18.78 13.93 -2.53
C GLU A 391 -18.76 12.94 -3.70
N ILE A 392 -19.16 11.69 -3.47
CA ILE A 392 -19.25 10.66 -4.51
C ILE A 392 -20.34 11.03 -5.50
N ILE A 393 -21.55 11.35 -5.03
CA ILE A 393 -22.67 11.73 -5.89
C ILE A 393 -22.32 12.96 -6.72
N GLN A 394 -21.75 14.01 -6.09
CA GLN A 394 -21.32 15.19 -6.83
C GLN A 394 -20.28 14.88 -7.90
N CYS A 395 -19.32 14.00 -7.63
CA CYS A 395 -18.35 13.55 -8.62
C CYS A 395 -19.04 12.84 -9.81
N ILE A 396 -19.98 11.94 -9.54
CA ILE A 396 -20.66 11.20 -10.60
C ILE A 396 -21.60 12.09 -11.43
N ASP A 397 -22.30 13.04 -10.81
CA ASP A 397 -23.13 14.04 -11.50
C ASP A 397 -22.29 14.94 -12.43
N GLU A 398 -21.08 15.32 -11.99
CA GLU A 398 -20.15 16.06 -12.87
C GLU A 398 -19.65 15.17 -14.04
N LEU A 399 -19.50 13.85 -13.87
CA LEU A 399 -19.19 12.96 -14.99
C LEU A 399 -20.29 12.97 -16.06
N ALA A 400 -21.57 13.03 -15.66
CA ALA A 400 -22.69 13.15 -16.59
C ALA A 400 -22.63 14.49 -17.35
N SER A 401 -22.31 15.58 -16.65
CA SER A 401 -22.12 16.90 -17.25
C SER A 401 -20.95 16.91 -18.25
N ILE A 402 -19.85 16.23 -17.92
CA ILE A 402 -18.70 16.08 -18.83
C ILE A 402 -19.11 15.29 -20.09
N TYR A 403 -19.81 14.15 -19.93
CA TYR A 403 -20.25 13.37 -21.06
C TYR A 403 -21.10 14.19 -22.05
N ALA A 404 -21.98 15.05 -21.54
CA ALA A 404 -22.82 15.93 -22.37
C ALA A 404 -22.01 16.96 -23.18
N LEU A 405 -20.78 17.31 -22.77
CA LEU A 405 -19.89 18.23 -23.52
C LEU A 405 -19.24 17.54 -24.74
N PHE A 406 -19.14 16.20 -24.75
CA PHE A 406 -18.46 15.42 -25.80
C PHE A 406 -19.43 14.59 -26.65
N SER A 407 -20.75 14.63 -26.36
CA SER A 407 -21.80 13.84 -27.05
C SER A 407 -22.47 14.59 -28.23
#